data_5b45d3593e9113f057a21ebdb9155bbf
#
_entry.id   5b45d3593e9113f057a21ebdb9155bbf
#
_cell.length_a   1.000
_cell.length_b   1.000
_cell.length_c   1.000
_cell.angle_alpha   90.00
_cell.angle_beta   90.00
_cell.angle_gamma   90.00
#
_symmetry.space_group_name_H-M   'P 1'
#
loop_
_entity.id
_entity.type
_entity.pdbx_description
1 polymer ?
#
loop_
_entity_poly.entity_id
_entity_poly.type
_entity_poly.pdbx_seq_one_letter_code
_entity_poly.pdbx_strand_id
1 'polypeptide(L)'
;GLIVEADNTLLGEKVQVKADMVVLATGMVPVTKDDPVVNLAYRQGPGFRDNALFDDYADSNFICFPYETQRTGIYAAGGIRRSMTVEESVEDATGAALKAIQCLESVNRGISVHPRSGDMTFPDFFFQRCTQCKRCTEECPFGAIDDDEKGTPKPNPARCRRCGTCMGCCPER
;
A
#
# COMPACT_ATOMS: atom_id res chain seq x y z
N GLY A 1 36.11 29.99 11.03
CA GLY A 1 34.65 29.89 10.91
C GLY A 1 34.23 29.41 9.54
N LEU A 2 33.11 28.79 9.45
CA LEU A 2 32.50 28.33 8.22
C LEU A 2 31.72 29.46 7.55
N ILE A 3 31.75 29.55 6.23
CA ILE A 3 30.91 30.48 5.49
C ILE A 3 29.85 29.65 4.77
N VAL A 4 28.58 29.93 5.06
CA VAL A 4 27.43 29.30 4.43
C VAL A 4 26.84 30.28 3.44
N GLU A 5 26.71 29.86 2.20
CA GLU A 5 26.03 30.63 1.16
C GLU A 5 24.67 29.97 0.88
N ALA A 6 23.62 30.75 0.88
CA ALA A 6 22.27 30.30 0.60
C ALA A 6 21.54 31.29 -0.31
N ASP A 7 20.67 30.78 -1.16
CA ASP A 7 19.80 31.62 -1.99
C ASP A 7 18.54 31.98 -1.18
N ASN A 8 18.35 33.27 -0.95
CA ASN A 8 17.10 33.78 -0.38
C ASN A 8 16.05 33.86 -1.48
N THR A 9 15.18 32.86 -1.52
CA THR A 9 14.15 32.75 -2.56
C THR A 9 13.05 33.81 -2.49
N LEU A 10 12.91 34.49 -1.34
CA LEU A 10 11.93 35.58 -1.18
C LEU A 10 12.46 36.90 -1.71
N LEU A 11 13.74 37.19 -1.53
CA LEU A 11 14.37 38.45 -1.98
C LEU A 11 15.14 38.30 -3.28
N GLY A 12 15.38 37.10 -3.76
CA GLY A 12 16.15 36.83 -4.95
C GLY A 12 17.64 37.12 -4.82
N GLU A 13 18.16 37.16 -3.60
CA GLU A 13 19.55 37.53 -3.31
C GLU A 13 20.31 36.34 -2.67
N LYS A 14 21.62 36.31 -2.91
CA LYS A 14 22.52 35.38 -2.22
C LYS A 14 22.92 35.96 -0.88
N VAL A 15 22.73 35.19 0.18
CA VAL A 15 23.10 35.55 1.54
C VAL A 15 24.28 34.70 1.99
N GLN A 16 25.32 35.36 2.51
CA GLN A 16 26.44 34.68 3.13
C GLN A 16 26.40 34.87 4.65
N VAL A 17 26.45 33.77 5.38
CA VAL A 17 26.47 33.79 6.83
C VAL A 17 27.76 33.14 7.35
N LYS A 18 28.46 33.83 8.21
CA LYS A 18 29.61 33.26 8.92
C LYS A 18 29.10 32.56 10.18
N ALA A 19 29.39 31.27 10.32
CA ALA A 19 28.95 30.45 11.43
C ALA A 19 30.11 29.64 12.03
N ASP A 20 30.04 29.34 13.31
CA ASP A 20 31.00 28.46 13.98
C ASP A 20 30.60 27.00 13.82
N MET A 21 29.31 26.73 13.64
CA MET A 21 28.73 25.40 13.44
C MET A 21 27.59 25.51 12.44
N VAL A 22 27.45 24.49 11.56
CA VAL A 22 26.33 24.33 10.65
C VAL A 22 25.67 22.99 10.98
N VAL A 23 24.37 23.01 11.26
CA VAL A 23 23.55 21.82 11.49
C VAL A 23 22.74 21.56 10.24
N LEU A 24 22.94 20.38 9.64
CA LEU A 24 22.21 19.95 8.46
C LEU A 24 21.03 19.09 8.89
N ALA A 25 19.83 19.63 8.79
CA ALA A 25 18.57 18.91 9.03
C ALA A 25 17.96 18.49 7.68
N THR A 26 18.59 17.52 7.02
CA THR A 26 18.28 17.14 5.63
C THR A 26 17.09 16.21 5.50
N GLY A 27 16.51 15.75 6.62
CA GLY A 27 15.41 14.80 6.62
C GLY A 27 15.84 13.36 6.30
N MET A 28 14.88 12.53 5.98
CA MET A 28 15.09 11.13 5.62
C MET A 28 14.57 10.89 4.20
N VAL A 29 15.35 10.17 3.40
CA VAL A 29 14.97 9.75 2.04
C VAL A 29 14.81 8.24 2.04
N PRO A 30 13.75 7.67 1.47
CA PRO A 30 13.60 6.24 1.39
C PRO A 30 14.62 5.63 0.42
N VAL A 31 15.46 4.74 0.91
CA VAL A 31 16.41 3.99 0.06
C VAL A 31 15.66 3.05 -0.88
N THR A 32 14.48 2.62 -0.48
CA THR A 32 13.61 1.70 -1.25
C THR A 32 13.02 2.29 -2.53
N LYS A 33 13.21 3.60 -2.76
CA LYS A 33 12.85 4.24 -4.03
C LYS A 33 13.63 3.65 -5.20
N ASP A 34 14.94 3.51 -5.02
CA ASP A 34 15.87 3.08 -6.07
C ASP A 34 16.21 1.59 -5.96
N ASP A 35 16.19 1.03 -4.75
CA ASP A 35 16.51 -0.36 -4.46
C ASP A 35 15.49 -0.93 -3.44
N PRO A 36 14.32 -1.37 -3.89
CA PRO A 36 13.29 -1.90 -3.02
C PRO A 36 13.77 -3.21 -2.35
N VAL A 37 13.61 -3.30 -1.03
CA VAL A 37 14.01 -4.47 -0.22
C VAL A 37 13.29 -5.73 -0.68
N VAL A 38 12.03 -5.59 -1.05
CA VAL A 38 11.21 -6.66 -1.62
C VAL A 38 10.66 -6.16 -2.93
N ASN A 39 11.17 -6.66 -4.04
CA ASN A 39 10.65 -6.32 -5.36
C ASN A 39 9.23 -6.89 -5.52
N LEU A 40 8.27 -6.20 -4.93
CA LEU A 40 6.87 -6.58 -4.96
C LEU A 40 6.30 -6.23 -6.31
N ALA A 41 6.06 -7.23 -7.14
CA ALA A 41 5.24 -7.06 -8.34
C ALA A 41 3.80 -6.84 -7.90
N TYR A 42 3.33 -5.60 -7.99
CA TYR A 42 1.97 -5.25 -7.63
C TYR A 42 1.01 -5.57 -8.77
N ARG A 43 -0.06 -6.26 -8.44
CA ARG A 43 -1.19 -6.38 -9.33
C ARG A 43 -2.17 -5.28 -8.97
N GLN A 44 -2.08 -4.18 -9.70
CA GLN A 44 -3.05 -3.10 -9.63
C GLN A 44 -3.83 -3.04 -10.94
N GLY A 45 -5.06 -2.54 -10.88
CA GLY A 45 -5.87 -2.32 -12.06
C GLY A 45 -5.19 -1.37 -13.06
N PRO A 46 -5.62 -1.33 -14.31
CA PRO A 46 -4.94 -0.63 -15.41
C PRO A 46 -4.77 0.89 -15.22
N GLY A 47 -5.46 1.47 -14.25
CA GLY A 47 -5.34 2.89 -13.91
C GLY A 47 -4.19 3.25 -12.97
N PHE A 48 -3.51 2.26 -12.39
CA PHE A 48 -2.46 2.48 -11.38
C PHE A 48 -1.09 2.09 -11.95
N ARG A 49 -0.50 2.97 -12.74
CA ARG A 49 0.77 2.67 -13.40
C ARG A 49 2.00 2.94 -12.54
N ASP A 50 1.94 3.95 -11.71
CA ASP A 50 3.07 4.39 -10.91
C ASP A 50 2.70 4.38 -9.45
N ASN A 51 3.36 3.54 -8.70
CA ASN A 51 3.21 3.40 -7.27
C ASN A 51 4.07 4.41 -6.50
N ALA A 52 4.35 5.55 -7.09
CA ALA A 52 4.94 6.69 -6.41
C ALA A 52 3.94 7.18 -5.36
N LEU A 53 3.84 6.42 -4.30
CA LEU A 53 2.98 6.69 -3.19
C LEU A 53 3.78 7.49 -2.19
N PHE A 54 3.24 8.58 -1.72
CA PHE A 54 3.71 9.30 -0.57
C PHE A 54 5.24 9.51 -0.51
N ASP A 55 5.74 10.55 -1.11
CA ASP A 55 7.15 10.96 -1.02
C ASP A 55 8.15 9.84 -1.34
N ASP A 56 7.85 9.02 -2.34
CA ASP A 56 8.70 7.93 -2.82
C ASP A 56 8.82 6.70 -1.90
N TYR A 57 7.98 6.58 -0.87
CA TYR A 57 7.90 5.38 -0.04
C TYR A 57 7.13 4.25 -0.75
N ALA A 58 7.82 3.50 -1.61
CA ALA A 58 7.24 2.53 -2.53
C ALA A 58 6.56 1.32 -1.85
N ASP A 59 7.06 0.91 -0.70
CA ASP A 59 6.57 -0.26 0.03
C ASP A 59 5.46 0.08 1.04
N SER A 60 4.91 1.28 0.96
CA SER A 60 3.81 1.74 1.80
C SER A 60 2.50 1.72 1.04
N ASN A 61 1.39 1.55 1.77
CA ASN A 61 0.06 1.64 1.22
C ASN A 61 -0.67 2.90 1.74
N PHE A 62 -1.91 3.07 1.27
CA PHE A 62 -2.76 4.21 1.56
C PHE A 62 -3.09 4.40 3.04
N ILE A 63 -3.53 5.61 3.36
CA ILE A 63 -4.08 6.00 4.66
C ILE A 63 -5.15 5.04 5.19
N CYS A 64 -5.96 4.45 4.30
CA CYS A 64 -7.04 3.54 4.68
C CYS A 64 -6.58 2.14 5.11
N PHE A 65 -5.34 1.78 4.83
CA PHE A 65 -4.79 0.46 5.12
C PHE A 65 -3.41 0.60 5.79
N PRO A 66 -3.36 1.09 7.01
CA PRO A 66 -2.09 1.28 7.72
C PRO A 66 -1.35 -0.05 7.87
N TYR A 67 -0.04 0.02 7.80
CA TYR A 67 0.90 -1.11 7.85
C TYR A 67 0.89 -2.06 6.65
N GLU A 68 -0.10 -1.97 5.78
CA GLU A 68 -0.20 -2.86 4.64
C GLU A 68 0.62 -2.35 3.48
N THR A 69 1.27 -3.29 2.78
CA THR A 69 1.85 -3.04 1.47
C THR A 69 0.79 -3.24 0.39
N GLN A 70 1.14 -2.97 -0.82
CA GLN A 70 0.24 -3.22 -1.95
C GLN A 70 0.00 -4.72 -2.18
N ARG A 71 0.83 -5.58 -1.59
CA ARG A 71 0.67 -7.02 -1.66
C ARG A 71 0.06 -7.55 -0.36
N THR A 72 -1.07 -8.23 -0.49
CA THR A 72 -1.78 -8.81 0.66
C THR A 72 -0.92 -9.82 1.41
N GLY A 73 -0.89 -9.71 2.75
CA GLY A 73 -0.11 -10.58 3.62
C GLY A 73 1.33 -10.12 3.86
N ILE A 74 1.74 -9.02 3.24
CA ILE A 74 3.04 -8.38 3.52
C ILE A 74 2.78 -7.05 4.18
N TYR A 75 3.42 -6.82 5.31
CA TYR A 75 3.24 -5.63 6.13
C TYR A 75 4.55 -4.87 6.25
N ALA A 76 4.45 -3.56 6.27
CA ALA A 76 5.58 -2.66 6.45
C ALA A 76 5.42 -1.88 7.76
N ALA A 77 6.53 -1.62 8.44
CA ALA A 77 6.56 -0.85 9.66
C ALA A 77 7.82 0.02 9.73
N GLY A 78 7.74 1.12 10.45
CA GLY A 78 8.86 2.00 10.70
C GLY A 78 9.28 2.85 9.51
N GLY A 79 10.56 3.17 9.44
CA GLY A 79 11.15 4.08 8.46
C GLY A 79 10.94 3.70 6.99
N ILE A 80 10.51 2.48 6.69
CA ILE A 80 10.15 2.05 5.34
C ILE A 80 8.79 2.60 4.87
N ARG A 81 7.94 3.02 5.80
CA ARG A 81 6.61 3.59 5.50
C ARG A 81 6.62 5.09 5.35
N ARG A 82 7.36 5.78 6.18
CA ARG A 82 7.51 7.23 6.22
C ARG A 82 8.68 7.62 7.10
N SER A 83 9.11 8.86 7.02
CA SER A 83 10.06 9.39 8.02
C SER A 83 9.43 9.36 9.40
N MET A 84 10.12 8.76 10.38
CA MET A 84 9.67 8.68 11.75
C MET A 84 10.84 8.50 12.72
N THR A 85 10.60 8.81 13.98
CA THR A 85 11.56 8.59 15.07
C THR A 85 11.67 7.10 15.42
N VAL A 86 12.66 6.75 16.24
CA VAL A 86 12.79 5.37 16.75
C VAL A 86 11.58 4.96 17.59
N GLU A 87 11.07 5.87 18.42
CA GLU A 87 9.89 5.63 19.26
C GLU A 87 8.65 5.36 18.41
N GLU A 88 8.37 6.22 17.44
CA GLU A 88 7.28 6.02 16.47
C GLU A 88 7.44 4.71 15.70
N SER A 89 8.68 4.32 15.37
CA SER A 89 8.96 3.06 14.65
C SER A 89 8.62 1.83 15.49
N VAL A 90 8.84 1.88 16.81
CA VAL A 90 8.47 0.79 17.73
C VAL A 90 6.95 0.66 17.86
N GLU A 91 6.24 1.79 17.98
CA GLU A 91 4.78 1.79 18.00
C GLU A 91 4.20 1.26 16.67
N ASP A 92 4.77 1.70 15.57
CA ASP A 92 4.38 1.29 14.22
C ASP A 92 4.59 -0.22 14.00
N ALA A 93 5.70 -0.77 14.48
CA ALA A 93 5.99 -2.20 14.44
C ALA A 93 4.96 -3.01 15.24
N THR A 94 4.51 -2.49 16.39
CA THR A 94 3.45 -3.13 17.18
C THR A 94 2.13 -3.16 16.40
N GLY A 95 1.77 -2.08 15.75
CA GLY A 95 0.59 -2.01 14.90
C GLY A 95 0.64 -2.99 13.72
N ALA A 96 1.79 -3.10 13.06
CA ALA A 96 2.00 -4.05 11.97
C ALA A 96 1.90 -5.52 12.45
N ALA A 97 2.46 -5.83 13.62
CA ALA A 97 2.35 -7.16 14.22
C ALA A 97 0.90 -7.54 14.53
N LEU A 98 0.11 -6.62 15.07
CA LEU A 98 -1.32 -6.85 15.30
C LEU A 98 -2.08 -7.11 14.00
N LYS A 99 -1.75 -6.40 12.92
CA LYS A 99 -2.31 -6.65 11.60
C LYS A 99 -1.94 -8.04 11.07
N ALA A 100 -0.71 -8.47 11.25
CA ALA A 100 -0.27 -9.81 10.86
C ALA A 100 -1.04 -10.91 11.63
N ILE A 101 -1.25 -10.73 12.93
CA ILE A 101 -2.06 -11.64 13.75
C ILE A 101 -3.50 -11.69 13.23
N GLN A 102 -4.13 -10.56 12.99
CA GLN A 102 -5.48 -10.49 12.41
C GLN A 102 -5.57 -11.21 11.06
N CYS A 103 -4.54 -11.05 10.22
CA CYS A 103 -4.46 -11.75 8.94
C CYS A 103 -4.44 -13.26 9.13
N LEU A 104 -3.57 -13.78 10.00
CA LEU A 104 -3.47 -15.21 10.29
C LEU A 104 -4.77 -15.79 10.84
N GLU A 105 -5.41 -15.09 11.77
CA GLU A 105 -6.70 -15.46 12.31
C GLU A 105 -7.80 -15.53 11.25
N SER A 106 -7.83 -14.52 10.38
CA SER A 106 -8.80 -14.45 9.27
C SER A 106 -8.59 -15.59 8.28
N VAL A 107 -7.34 -15.88 7.91
CA VAL A 107 -7.00 -17.01 7.03
C VAL A 107 -7.43 -18.33 7.64
N ASN A 108 -7.17 -18.55 8.94
CA ASN A 108 -7.55 -19.77 9.63
C ASN A 108 -9.07 -19.98 9.67
N ARG A 109 -9.84 -18.90 9.68
CA ARG A 109 -11.30 -18.94 9.61
C ARG A 109 -11.85 -19.01 8.18
N GLY A 110 -11.00 -18.95 7.17
CA GLY A 110 -11.42 -18.93 5.76
C GLY A 110 -12.15 -17.66 5.34
N ILE A 111 -11.92 -16.55 6.04
CA ILE A 111 -12.55 -15.25 5.77
C ILE A 111 -11.53 -14.26 5.20
N SER A 112 -12.02 -13.12 4.72
CA SER A 112 -11.17 -12.05 4.20
C SER A 112 -10.18 -11.54 5.26
N VAL A 113 -8.93 -11.37 4.87
CA VAL A 113 -7.85 -10.85 5.74
C VAL A 113 -8.04 -9.39 6.18
N HIS A 114 -8.93 -8.66 5.53
CA HIS A 114 -9.24 -7.26 5.84
C HIS A 114 -10.73 -7.07 6.10
N PRO A 115 -11.28 -7.66 7.18
CA PRO A 115 -12.67 -7.47 7.52
C PRO A 115 -12.92 -6.00 7.89
N ARG A 116 -13.92 -5.39 7.29
CA ARG A 116 -14.51 -4.16 7.82
C ARG A 116 -15.25 -4.48 9.10
N SER A 117 -15.35 -3.52 10.01
CA SER A 117 -16.11 -3.70 11.24
C SER A 117 -17.54 -4.15 10.91
N GLY A 118 -17.95 -5.28 11.45
CA GLY A 118 -19.28 -5.86 11.24
C GLY A 118 -19.53 -6.54 9.90
N ASP A 119 -18.61 -6.47 8.94
CA ASP A 119 -18.77 -7.10 7.63
C ASP A 119 -17.66 -8.15 7.40
N MET A 120 -18.06 -9.40 7.28
CA MET A 120 -17.18 -10.55 7.03
C MET A 120 -17.45 -11.19 5.67
N THR A 121 -18.21 -10.52 4.79
CA THR A 121 -18.56 -11.03 3.48
C THR A 121 -17.42 -10.82 2.45
N PHE A 122 -17.44 -11.58 1.40
CA PHE A 122 -16.63 -11.40 0.19
C PHE A 122 -17.55 -11.56 -1.02
N PRO A 123 -17.12 -11.19 -2.23
CA PRO A 123 -17.98 -11.25 -3.41
C PRO A 123 -18.47 -12.68 -3.66
N ASP A 124 -19.75 -12.82 -3.80
CA ASP A 124 -20.39 -14.02 -4.33
C ASP A 124 -20.80 -13.77 -5.79
N PHE A 125 -20.59 -14.76 -6.64
CA PHE A 125 -20.83 -14.62 -8.07
C PHE A 125 -22.05 -15.43 -8.48
N PHE A 126 -22.96 -14.74 -9.14
CA PHE A 126 -24.14 -15.38 -9.70
C PHE A 126 -23.79 -16.04 -11.05
N PHE A 127 -23.27 -17.25 -10.99
CA PHE A 127 -22.71 -17.96 -12.16
C PHE A 127 -23.68 -18.15 -13.32
N GLN A 128 -24.98 -18.18 -13.06
CA GLN A 128 -26.00 -18.29 -14.12
C GLN A 128 -26.04 -17.08 -15.05
N ARG A 129 -25.60 -15.91 -14.56
CA ARG A 129 -25.51 -14.69 -15.37
C ARG A 129 -24.08 -14.38 -15.82
N CYS A 130 -23.11 -15.14 -15.35
CA CYS A 130 -21.71 -14.88 -15.65
C CYS A 130 -21.39 -15.20 -17.11
N THR A 131 -21.00 -14.18 -17.87
CA THR A 131 -20.56 -14.27 -19.26
C THR A 131 -19.08 -14.61 -19.42
N GLN A 132 -18.37 -14.85 -18.31
CA GLN A 132 -16.94 -15.17 -18.30
C GLN A 132 -16.05 -14.09 -18.97
N CYS A 133 -16.50 -12.84 -18.91
CA CYS A 133 -15.82 -11.70 -19.54
C CYS A 133 -14.52 -11.27 -18.84
N LYS A 134 -14.15 -11.89 -17.71
CA LYS A 134 -12.94 -11.68 -16.92
C LYS A 134 -12.72 -10.28 -16.35
N ARG A 135 -13.61 -9.31 -16.57
CA ARG A 135 -13.45 -7.94 -16.07
C ARG A 135 -13.26 -7.87 -14.56
N CYS A 136 -14.00 -8.66 -13.79
CA CYS A 136 -13.85 -8.68 -12.34
C CYS A 136 -12.47 -9.17 -11.88
N THR A 137 -11.85 -10.09 -12.63
CA THR A 137 -10.51 -10.61 -12.36
C THR A 137 -9.46 -9.58 -12.75
N GLU A 138 -9.58 -8.97 -13.92
CA GLU A 138 -8.63 -7.99 -14.47
C GLU A 138 -8.65 -6.68 -13.66
N GLU A 139 -9.83 -6.21 -13.28
CA GLU A 139 -10.01 -4.95 -12.55
C GLU A 139 -9.77 -5.09 -11.03
N CYS A 140 -9.58 -6.30 -10.52
CA CYS A 140 -9.33 -6.48 -9.10
C CYS A 140 -7.94 -5.95 -8.70
N PRO A 141 -7.84 -4.83 -7.98
CA PRO A 141 -6.54 -4.23 -7.64
C PRO A 141 -5.72 -5.11 -6.69
N PHE A 142 -6.35 -6.07 -6.01
CA PHE A 142 -5.70 -6.95 -5.04
C PHE A 142 -5.43 -8.36 -5.57
N GLY A 143 -5.77 -8.64 -6.81
CA GLY A 143 -5.64 -9.97 -7.38
C GLY A 143 -6.38 -11.03 -6.55
N ALA A 144 -7.54 -10.66 -6.00
CA ALA A 144 -8.32 -11.52 -5.12
C ALA A 144 -9.31 -12.42 -5.86
N ILE A 145 -9.34 -12.36 -7.18
CA ILE A 145 -10.22 -13.18 -8.00
C ILE A 145 -9.36 -13.89 -9.03
N ASP A 146 -9.33 -15.19 -8.95
CA ASP A 146 -8.69 -16.05 -9.93
C ASP A 146 -9.75 -16.57 -10.92
N ASP A 147 -9.33 -17.02 -12.09
CA ASP A 147 -10.22 -17.70 -13.05
C ASP A 147 -10.01 -19.21 -12.97
N ASP A 148 -11.07 -19.98 -13.12
CA ASP A 148 -10.97 -21.40 -13.36
C ASP A 148 -10.58 -21.69 -14.83
N GLU A 149 -10.42 -22.96 -15.20
CA GLU A 149 -10.09 -23.39 -16.57
C GLU A 149 -11.09 -22.90 -17.62
N LYS A 150 -12.32 -22.60 -17.21
CA LYS A 150 -13.41 -22.12 -18.05
C LYS A 150 -13.52 -20.59 -18.06
N GLY A 151 -12.67 -19.89 -17.32
CA GLY A 151 -12.72 -18.44 -17.15
C GLY A 151 -13.80 -17.97 -16.16
N THR A 152 -14.27 -18.86 -15.28
CA THR A 152 -15.24 -18.52 -14.24
C THR A 152 -14.52 -17.89 -13.05
N PRO A 153 -14.96 -16.74 -12.52
CA PRO A 153 -14.30 -16.08 -11.42
C PRO A 153 -14.39 -16.87 -10.12
N LYS A 154 -13.24 -17.06 -9.47
CA LYS A 154 -13.12 -17.73 -8.20
C LYS A 154 -12.54 -16.77 -7.17
N PRO A 155 -13.34 -16.23 -6.26
CA PRO A 155 -12.85 -15.29 -5.26
C PRO A 155 -11.96 -16.00 -4.22
N ASN A 156 -10.87 -15.32 -3.83
CA ASN A 156 -10.02 -15.72 -2.73
C ASN A 156 -10.32 -14.83 -1.51
N PRO A 157 -11.02 -15.36 -0.48
CA PRO A 157 -11.38 -14.58 0.70
C PRO A 157 -10.17 -13.99 1.43
N ALA A 158 -9.03 -14.68 1.41
CA ALA A 158 -7.82 -14.25 2.08
C ALA A 158 -7.14 -13.03 1.42
N ARG A 159 -7.40 -12.80 0.13
CA ARG A 159 -6.87 -11.64 -0.61
C ARG A 159 -7.89 -10.52 -0.75
N CYS A 160 -9.17 -10.80 -0.58
CA CYS A 160 -10.24 -9.85 -0.82
C CYS A 160 -10.24 -8.74 0.23
N ARG A 161 -10.15 -7.48 -0.21
CA ARG A 161 -10.23 -6.29 0.65
C ARG A 161 -11.61 -5.63 0.65
N ARG A 162 -12.61 -6.27 0.06
CA ARG A 162 -14.01 -5.81 0.06
C ARG A 162 -14.21 -4.41 -0.51
N CYS A 163 -13.41 -4.03 -1.48
CA CYS A 163 -13.49 -2.71 -2.11
C CYS A 163 -14.71 -2.52 -3.01
N GLY A 164 -15.35 -3.63 -3.45
CA GLY A 164 -16.52 -3.60 -4.32
C GLY A 164 -16.24 -3.37 -5.80
N THR A 165 -14.98 -3.21 -6.21
CA THR A 165 -14.61 -2.96 -7.62
C THR A 165 -15.17 -4.01 -8.56
N CYS A 166 -15.08 -5.29 -8.20
CA CYS A 166 -15.59 -6.40 -9.01
C CYS A 166 -17.10 -6.32 -9.24
N MET A 167 -17.85 -5.81 -8.28
CA MET A 167 -19.29 -5.56 -8.45
C MET A 167 -19.54 -4.37 -9.36
N GLY A 168 -18.73 -3.33 -9.23
CA GLY A 168 -18.84 -2.13 -10.04
C GLY A 168 -18.55 -2.36 -11.53
N CYS A 169 -17.59 -3.20 -11.85
CA CYS A 169 -17.15 -3.47 -13.22
C CYS A 169 -17.96 -4.57 -13.93
N CYS A 170 -18.79 -5.34 -13.19
CA CYS A 170 -19.58 -6.43 -13.78
C CYS A 170 -20.69 -5.88 -14.68
N PRO A 171 -20.75 -6.28 -15.98
CA PRO A 171 -21.81 -5.85 -16.88
C PRO A 171 -23.17 -6.48 -16.57
N GLU A 172 -23.17 -7.63 -15.88
CA GLU A 172 -24.36 -8.46 -15.62
C GLU A 172 -24.89 -8.30 -14.18
N ARG A 173 -24.84 -7.11 -13.65
CA ARG A 173 -25.31 -6.79 -12.28
C ARG A 173 -26.70 -7.31 -11.98
#